data_22cd3df5ec9d71db62425c492f67aa4d
#
_entry.id   22cd3df5ec9d71db62425c492f67aa4d
#
_cell.length_a   1.000
_cell.length_b   1.000
_cell.length_c   1.000
_cell.angle_alpha   90.00
_cell.angle_beta   90.00
_cell.angle_gamma   90.00
#
_symmetry.space_group_name_H-M   'P 1'
#
loop_
_entity.id
_entity.type
_entity.pdbx_description
1 polymer ?
#
loop_
_entity_poly.entity_id
_entity_poly.type
_entity_poly.pdbx_seq_one_letter_code
_entity_poly.pdbx_strand_id
1 'polypeptide(L)'
;VGSKDEPKGQTGFAHLFEHLMFNGSENAPEDYFQYLAEMGATDYNGTTWFDRTNYFQTVPKPALERALWLESDRMGYLLGAVTQGKLDNQRGVVQNEKRQGDNQPGGLVY
;
A
#
# COMPACT_ATOMS: atom_id res chain seq x y z
N VAL A 1 -10.36 -3.02 8.40
CA VAL A 1 -9.32 -2.37 9.22
C VAL A 1 -8.93 -1.06 8.57
N GLY A 2 -8.83 -0.02 9.36
CA GLY A 2 -8.46 1.30 8.91
C GLY A 2 -8.00 2.16 10.08
N SER A 3 -8.01 3.49 9.89
CA SER A 3 -7.44 4.41 10.88
C SER A 3 -8.15 4.38 12.23
N LYS A 4 -9.41 3.97 12.29
CA LYS A 4 -10.13 3.84 13.57
C LYS A 4 -9.53 2.77 14.49
N ASP A 5 -8.81 1.82 13.93
CA ASP A 5 -8.25 0.70 14.68
C ASP A 5 -6.84 0.99 15.22
N GLU A 6 -6.30 2.16 14.93
CA GLU A 6 -4.95 2.54 15.35
C GLU A 6 -4.89 2.82 16.85
N PRO A 7 -3.89 2.30 17.56
CA PRO A 7 -3.69 2.64 18.98
C PRO A 7 -3.38 4.14 19.12
N LYS A 8 -3.72 4.69 20.30
CA LYS A 8 -3.41 6.07 20.61
C LYS A 8 -1.90 6.31 20.51
N GLY A 9 -1.51 7.39 19.85
CA GLY A 9 -0.10 7.73 19.62
C GLY A 9 0.51 7.07 18.38
N GLN A 10 -0.25 6.26 17.64
CA GLN A 10 0.21 5.58 16.42
C GLN A 10 -0.61 6.00 15.21
N THR A 11 -0.94 7.28 15.12
CA THR A 11 -1.71 7.86 14.02
C THR A 11 -0.95 7.71 12.70
N GLY A 12 -1.64 7.20 11.68
CA GLY A 12 -1.07 7.01 10.35
C GLY A 12 -0.55 5.60 10.08
N PHE A 13 -0.59 4.69 11.04
CA PHE A 13 -0.09 3.33 10.86
C PHE A 13 -0.86 2.56 9.79
N ALA A 14 -2.17 2.71 9.70
CA ALA A 14 -2.96 2.03 8.68
C ALA A 14 -2.52 2.47 7.28
N HIS A 15 -2.34 3.76 7.08
CA HIS A 15 -1.85 4.33 5.82
C HIS A 15 -0.42 3.89 5.52
N LEU A 16 0.45 3.87 6.53
CA LEU A 16 1.82 3.39 6.37
C LEU A 16 1.83 1.92 5.93
N PHE A 17 1.01 1.09 6.53
CA PHE A 17 0.90 -0.31 6.17
C PHE A 17 0.40 -0.50 4.73
N GLU A 18 -0.56 0.34 4.30
CA GLU A 18 -0.98 0.35 2.91
C GLU A 18 0.22 0.54 1.97
N HIS A 19 1.08 1.52 2.26
CA HIS A 19 2.28 1.76 1.46
C HIS A 19 3.25 0.58 1.48
N LEU A 20 3.47 -0.02 2.64
CA LEU A 20 4.36 -1.17 2.76
C LEU A 20 3.88 -2.37 1.94
N MET A 21 2.58 -2.51 1.77
CA MET A 21 1.98 -3.59 0.96
C MET A 21 2.34 -3.49 -0.53
N PHE A 22 2.83 -2.34 -0.98
CA PHE A 22 3.27 -2.16 -2.37
C PHE A 22 4.79 -2.30 -2.56
N ASN A 23 5.54 -2.53 -1.49
CA ASN A 23 7.00 -2.54 -1.55
C ASN A 23 7.62 -3.92 -1.74
N GLY A 24 6.84 -4.87 -2.23
CA GLY A 24 7.30 -6.22 -2.49
C GLY A 24 6.93 -7.21 -1.40
N SER A 25 7.09 -8.48 -1.73
CA SER A 25 6.87 -9.63 -0.85
C SER A 25 8.04 -10.61 -1.03
N GLU A 26 8.09 -11.67 -0.23
CA GLU A 26 9.27 -12.54 -0.21
C GLU A 26 9.59 -13.16 -1.57
N ASN A 27 8.59 -13.56 -2.34
CA ASN A 27 8.78 -14.20 -3.66
C ASN A 27 8.58 -13.23 -4.82
N ALA A 28 8.21 -11.98 -4.56
CA ALA A 28 8.11 -10.89 -5.52
C ALA A 28 8.70 -9.63 -4.88
N PRO A 29 10.04 -9.54 -4.79
CA PRO A 29 10.72 -8.56 -3.94
C PRO A 29 10.73 -7.13 -4.46
N GLU A 30 10.37 -6.92 -5.72
CA GLU A 30 10.39 -5.59 -6.31
C GLU A 30 9.11 -4.83 -6.03
N ASP A 31 9.03 -3.57 -6.46
CA ASP A 31 7.85 -2.75 -6.31
C ASP A 31 6.64 -3.42 -6.97
N TYR A 32 5.53 -3.50 -6.25
CA TYR A 32 4.32 -4.16 -6.71
C TYR A 32 3.78 -3.54 -7.99
N PHE A 33 3.88 -2.23 -8.13
CA PHE A 33 3.45 -1.52 -9.33
C PHE A 33 4.23 -1.93 -10.58
N GLN A 34 5.50 -2.29 -10.41
CA GLN A 34 6.32 -2.78 -11.53
C GLN A 34 5.76 -4.09 -12.08
N TYR A 35 5.39 -5.04 -11.21
CA TYR A 35 4.77 -6.28 -11.66
C TYR A 35 3.44 -6.04 -12.34
N LEU A 36 2.63 -5.13 -11.82
CA LEU A 36 1.35 -4.79 -12.41
C LEU A 36 1.52 -4.17 -13.80
N ALA A 37 2.49 -3.29 -13.97
CA ALA A 37 2.78 -2.68 -15.27
C ALA A 37 3.20 -3.75 -16.29
N GLU A 38 4.04 -4.69 -15.89
CA GLU A 38 4.52 -5.76 -16.76
C GLU A 38 3.40 -6.67 -17.24
N MET A 39 2.35 -6.89 -16.44
CA MET A 39 1.22 -7.72 -16.85
C MET A 39 0.10 -6.94 -17.56
N GLY A 40 0.29 -5.65 -17.79
CA GLY A 40 -0.66 -4.82 -18.53
C GLY A 40 -1.83 -4.30 -17.70
N ALA A 41 -1.66 -4.13 -16.40
CA ALA A 41 -2.69 -3.54 -15.55
C ALA A 41 -2.98 -2.11 -15.98
N THR A 42 -4.26 -1.74 -16.01
CA THR A 42 -4.70 -0.43 -16.48
C THR A 42 -5.24 0.45 -15.35
N ASP A 43 -5.69 -0.13 -14.26
CA ASP A 43 -6.24 0.59 -13.12
C ASP A 43 -5.83 -0.17 -11.86
N TYR A 44 -5.06 0.47 -11.01
CA TYR A 44 -4.55 -0.16 -9.80
C TYR A 44 -4.21 0.89 -8.77
N ASN A 45 -4.54 0.60 -7.51
CA ASN A 45 -4.22 1.49 -6.39
C ASN A 45 -4.49 0.77 -5.06
N GLY A 46 -4.18 1.47 -4.00
CA GLY A 46 -4.62 1.14 -2.66
C GLY A 46 -5.27 2.35 -2.02
N THR A 47 -6.20 2.13 -1.11
CA THR A 47 -6.84 3.20 -0.35
C THR A 47 -6.98 2.84 1.11
N THR A 48 -6.86 3.83 2.00
CA THR A 48 -7.08 3.68 3.43
C THR A 48 -8.06 4.75 3.91
N TRP A 49 -9.05 4.33 4.67
CA TRP A 49 -10.06 5.20 5.27
C TRP A 49 -10.24 4.83 6.74
N PHE A 50 -11.28 5.34 7.38
CA PHE A 50 -11.49 5.07 8.81
C PHE A 50 -11.65 3.58 9.12
N ASP A 51 -12.39 2.85 8.30
CA ASP A 51 -12.69 1.43 8.55
C ASP A 51 -12.41 0.53 7.35
N ARG A 52 -11.53 0.93 6.47
CA ARG A 52 -11.24 0.17 5.25
C ARG A 52 -9.81 0.41 4.81
N THR A 53 -9.13 -0.65 4.42
CA THR A 53 -7.94 -0.59 3.58
C THR A 53 -8.14 -1.61 2.47
N ASN A 54 -8.10 -1.18 1.21
CA ASN A 54 -8.31 -2.07 0.08
C ASN A 54 -7.24 -1.85 -0.99
N TYR A 55 -7.04 -2.88 -1.78
CA TYR A 55 -6.11 -2.91 -2.90
C TYR A 55 -6.85 -3.47 -4.09
N PHE A 56 -6.65 -2.89 -5.26
CA PHE A 56 -7.33 -3.36 -6.47
C PHE A 56 -6.44 -3.17 -7.69
N GLN A 57 -6.67 -4.02 -8.68
CA GLN A 57 -6.04 -3.90 -9.99
C GLN A 57 -6.94 -4.48 -11.05
N THR A 58 -6.96 -3.84 -12.22
CA THR A 58 -7.63 -4.32 -13.41
C THR A 58 -6.56 -4.85 -14.37
N VAL A 59 -6.63 -6.13 -14.69
CA VAL A 59 -5.64 -6.79 -15.54
C VAL A 59 -6.31 -7.47 -16.72
N PRO A 60 -5.57 -7.69 -17.83
CA PRO A 60 -6.08 -8.53 -18.92
C PRO A 60 -6.37 -9.95 -18.43
N LYS A 61 -7.38 -10.61 -19.02
CA LYS A 61 -7.76 -11.98 -18.63
C LYS A 61 -6.58 -12.95 -18.57
N PRO A 62 -5.65 -12.97 -19.53
CA PRO A 62 -4.50 -13.88 -19.44
C PRO A 62 -3.59 -13.65 -18.24
N ALA A 63 -3.64 -12.48 -17.61
CA ALA A 63 -2.81 -12.15 -16.45
C ALA A 63 -3.51 -12.46 -15.12
N LEU A 64 -4.72 -12.99 -15.12
CA LEU A 64 -5.49 -13.22 -13.88
C LEU A 64 -4.75 -14.11 -12.91
N GLU A 65 -4.19 -15.21 -13.37
CA GLU A 65 -3.45 -16.13 -12.48
C GLU A 65 -2.22 -15.46 -11.85
N ARG A 66 -1.50 -14.65 -12.61
CA ARG A 66 -0.35 -13.92 -12.09
C ARG A 66 -0.77 -12.87 -11.07
N ALA A 67 -1.88 -12.17 -11.32
CA ALA A 67 -2.40 -11.21 -10.37
C ALA A 67 -2.84 -11.88 -9.06
N LEU A 68 -3.52 -13.01 -9.14
CA LEU A 68 -3.91 -13.78 -7.97
C LEU A 68 -2.69 -14.32 -7.21
N TRP A 69 -1.66 -14.73 -7.93
CA TRP A 69 -0.41 -15.18 -7.31
C TRP A 69 0.26 -14.06 -6.52
N LEU A 70 0.35 -12.86 -7.11
CA LEU A 70 0.92 -11.70 -6.42
C LEU A 70 0.13 -11.35 -5.15
N GLU A 71 -1.20 -11.37 -5.24
CA GLU A 71 -2.05 -11.13 -4.07
C GLU A 71 -1.82 -12.17 -2.98
N SER A 72 -1.71 -13.45 -3.36
CA SER A 72 -1.48 -14.52 -2.38
C SER A 72 -0.12 -14.40 -1.71
N ASP A 73 0.92 -14.05 -2.46
CA ASP A 73 2.27 -13.86 -1.90
C ASP A 73 2.29 -12.69 -0.93
N ARG A 74 1.64 -11.59 -1.29
CA ARG A 74 1.51 -10.44 -0.41
C ARG A 74 0.76 -10.76 0.88
N MET A 75 -0.31 -11.56 0.80
CA MET A 75 -1.06 -11.97 1.98
C MET A 75 -0.28 -12.91 2.90
N GLY A 76 0.46 -13.83 2.33
CA GLY A 76 1.14 -14.88 3.09
C GLY A 76 2.59 -14.56 3.46
N TYR A 77 3.28 -13.76 2.66
CA TYR A 77 4.73 -13.62 2.73
C TYR A 77 5.19 -12.15 2.64
N LEU A 78 4.41 -11.23 3.17
CA LEU A 78 4.78 -9.81 3.19
C LEU A 78 5.87 -9.53 4.22
N LEU A 79 5.69 -10.02 5.44
CA LEU A 79 6.48 -9.56 6.59
C LEU A 79 7.98 -9.80 6.43
N GLY A 80 8.35 -10.92 5.82
CA GLY A 80 9.77 -11.23 5.57
C GLY A 80 10.44 -10.29 4.58
N ALA A 81 9.68 -9.58 3.78
CA ALA A 81 10.20 -8.63 2.81
C ALA A 81 10.30 -7.19 3.35
N VAL A 82 9.71 -6.91 4.50
CA VAL A 82 9.77 -5.59 5.13
C VAL A 82 11.12 -5.40 5.79
N THR A 83 11.84 -4.35 5.39
CA THR A 83 13.15 -4.01 5.96
C THR A 83 13.09 -2.66 6.64
N GLN A 84 14.08 -2.37 7.49
CA GLN A 84 14.19 -1.07 8.14
C GLN A 84 14.30 0.06 7.09
N GLY A 85 15.05 -0.16 6.01
CA GLY A 85 15.20 0.83 4.95
C GLY A 85 13.88 1.12 4.23
N LYS A 86 13.10 0.09 3.93
CA LYS A 86 11.76 0.27 3.34
C LYS A 86 10.83 1.01 4.28
N LEU A 87 10.85 0.67 5.56
CA LEU A 87 10.04 1.33 6.57
C LEU A 87 10.39 2.82 6.66
N ASP A 88 11.66 3.14 6.77
CA ASP A 88 12.12 4.53 6.90
C ASP A 88 11.74 5.36 5.68
N ASN A 89 11.89 4.79 4.48
CA ASN A 89 11.52 5.45 3.24
C ASN A 89 10.02 5.76 3.21
N GLN A 90 9.18 4.78 3.51
CA GLN A 90 7.73 4.94 3.43
C GLN A 90 7.18 5.84 4.54
N ARG A 91 7.83 5.89 5.70
CA ARG A 91 7.49 6.87 6.73
C ARG A 91 7.63 8.29 6.19
N GLY A 92 8.72 8.57 5.48
CA GLY A 92 8.94 9.88 4.84
C GLY A 92 7.88 10.21 3.80
N VAL A 93 7.53 9.24 2.96
CA VAL A 93 6.50 9.41 1.92
C VAL A 93 5.14 9.72 2.54
N VAL A 94 4.71 8.96 3.52
CA VAL A 94 3.42 9.15 4.20
C VAL A 94 3.38 10.50 4.92
N GLN A 95 4.47 10.89 5.58
CA GLN A 95 4.57 12.19 6.24
C GLN A 95 4.43 13.34 5.23
N ASN A 96 5.05 13.22 4.06
CA ASN A 96 4.93 14.23 3.01
C ASN A 96 3.50 14.32 2.47
N GLU A 97 2.83 13.19 2.28
CA GLU A 97 1.43 13.18 1.85
C GLU A 97 0.54 13.88 2.86
N LYS A 98 0.76 13.63 4.15
CA LYS A 98 0.02 14.32 5.22
C LYS A 98 0.27 15.82 5.17
N ARG A 99 1.51 16.25 5.04
CA ARG A 99 1.86 17.68 4.96
C ARG A 99 1.18 18.34 3.77
N GLN A 100 1.16 17.69 2.61
CA GLN A 100 0.48 18.20 1.42
C GLN A 100 -1.03 18.31 1.66
N GLY A 101 -1.65 17.30 2.27
CA GLY A 101 -3.05 17.31 2.64
C GLY A 101 -3.40 18.43 3.61
N ASP A 102 -2.59 18.64 4.65
CA ASP A 102 -2.79 19.69 5.66
C ASP A 102 -2.66 21.08 5.05
N ASN A 103 -1.87 21.23 4.00
CA ASN A 103 -1.68 22.52 3.31
C ASN A 103 -2.78 22.85 2.31
N GLN A 104 -3.68 21.92 2.03
CA GLN A 104 -4.82 22.17 1.15
C GLN A 104 -5.94 22.87 1.92
N PRO A 105 -6.79 23.69 1.26
CA PRO A 105 -7.98 24.25 1.90
C PRO A 105 -8.84 23.14 2.53
N GLY A 106 -9.15 23.29 3.83
CA GLY A 106 -9.91 22.30 4.58
C GLY A 106 -9.14 21.06 5.02
N GLY A 107 -7.83 20.97 4.71
CA GLY A 107 -7.00 19.82 5.03
C GLY A 107 -6.93 19.50 6.52
N LEU A 108 -6.86 20.51 7.36
CA LEU A 108 -6.81 20.33 8.82
C LEU A 108 -8.14 19.88 9.42
N VAL A 109 -9.23 19.97 8.68
CA VAL A 109 -10.55 19.49 9.12
C VAL A 109 -10.64 17.97 9.02
N TYR A 110 -9.94 17.38 8.06
CA TYR A 110 -9.87 15.94 7.88
C TYR A 110 -8.82 15.33 8.80
#